data_df1c4b424b45319f4cd78fbf36f9ee2c
#
_entry.id   df1c4b424b45319f4cd78fbf36f9ee2c
#
_cell.length_a   1.000
_cell.length_b   1.000
_cell.length_c   1.000
_cell.angle_alpha   90.00
_cell.angle_beta   90.00
_cell.angle_gamma   90.00
#
_symmetry.space_group_name_H-M   'P 1'
#
loop_
_entity.id
_entity.type
_entity.pdbx_description
1 polymer ?
#
loop_
_entity_poly.entity_id
_entity_poly.type
_entity_poly.pdbx_seq_one_letter_code
_entity_poly.pdbx_strand_id
1 'polypeptide(L)'
;MQLYDELKARGLIAQVTNEEEISEMINNGKATFYIGFDPTADSLHVGHFMALCLMKRMQMAGNKPIALIGGGTAMIGDPSGRTDMRSMMTVETIQHNCDCFKKQMERFIEFGEGKAQMVNNADWLMNLNYIEFIRDIGSCFSVNNMLRAECFKQRMEKGLSFLEFNYMPMQSYDFYYLFKHYGCNMQFGGNDQWSNMLGGTELIRRKLGKDAHAMTITLLLNSEGKKMGKTASGAVWLDPNKTSPYDFYQYWRNVDDADVLKCIRMLTFLPLEEIEAMDSWEGAQLNRAKEILAYELTALVHGKEEAEKAQTAAKEIFVSGGAAANMPTTTLTDADFTDGQIGVLTLLVKCGLASSNGEARKLVQGGGVSLNGEKVADFKQQLAKDFFNEECMIKKGKKTFHKVVLG
;
A
#
# COMPACT_ATOMS: atom_id res chain seq x y z
N MET A 1 16.21 21.50 -9.28
CA MET A 1 16.22 20.19 -10.01
C MET A 1 14.90 20.06 -10.73
N GLN A 2 14.87 19.53 -11.95
CA GLN A 2 13.62 19.24 -12.67
C GLN A 2 12.97 17.98 -12.10
N LEU A 3 11.64 17.84 -12.24
CA LEU A 3 10.89 16.73 -11.62
C LEU A 3 11.38 15.37 -12.08
N TYR A 4 11.64 15.17 -13.38
CA TYR A 4 12.10 13.88 -13.89
C TYR A 4 13.44 13.46 -13.26
N ASP A 5 14.38 14.42 -13.13
CA ASP A 5 15.67 14.18 -12.48
C ASP A 5 15.51 13.87 -10.98
N GLU A 6 14.57 14.56 -10.31
CA GLU A 6 14.23 14.26 -8.92
C GLU A 6 13.68 12.84 -8.76
N LEU A 7 12.74 12.42 -9.62
CA LEU A 7 12.20 11.06 -9.59
C LEU A 7 13.29 10.01 -9.80
N LYS A 8 14.24 10.29 -10.71
CA LYS A 8 15.40 9.42 -10.99
C LYS A 8 16.35 9.36 -9.79
N ALA A 9 16.72 10.50 -9.21
CA ALA A 9 17.57 10.58 -8.02
C ALA A 9 16.95 9.90 -6.79
N ARG A 10 15.62 9.93 -6.67
CA ARG A 10 14.89 9.20 -5.63
C ARG A 10 14.78 7.69 -5.88
N GLY A 11 15.20 7.20 -7.05
CA GLY A 11 15.12 5.79 -7.43
C GLY A 11 13.69 5.33 -7.74
N LEU A 12 12.80 6.23 -8.15
CA LEU A 12 11.39 5.92 -8.40
C LEU A 12 11.12 5.37 -9.80
N ILE A 13 11.99 5.61 -10.77
CA ILE A 13 11.81 5.20 -12.17
C ILE A 13 12.46 3.84 -12.40
N ALA A 14 11.71 2.89 -12.95
CA ALA A 14 12.23 1.57 -13.34
C ALA A 14 12.34 1.42 -14.85
N GLN A 15 11.29 1.65 -15.62
CA GLN A 15 11.27 1.56 -17.07
C GLN A 15 10.44 2.71 -17.67
N VAL A 16 10.82 3.15 -18.87
CA VAL A 16 10.12 4.20 -19.63
C VAL A 16 10.06 3.82 -21.10
N THR A 17 8.99 4.21 -21.80
CA THR A 17 8.85 3.99 -23.26
C THR A 17 9.72 4.94 -24.08
N ASN A 18 9.86 6.19 -23.65
CA ASN A 18 10.67 7.22 -24.30
C ASN A 18 11.11 8.23 -23.24
N GLU A 19 12.40 8.19 -22.87
CA GLU A 19 12.93 9.02 -21.78
C GLU A 19 12.87 10.52 -22.11
N GLU A 20 13.19 10.91 -23.32
CA GLU A 20 13.27 12.31 -23.73
C GLU A 20 11.87 12.97 -23.72
N GLU A 21 10.89 12.34 -24.38
CA GLU A 21 9.52 12.86 -24.45
C GLU A 21 8.82 12.86 -23.10
N ILE A 22 9.02 11.80 -22.29
CA ILE A 22 8.46 11.70 -20.93
C ILE A 22 9.05 12.79 -20.04
N SER A 23 10.36 12.97 -20.06
CA SER A 23 11.07 13.97 -19.28
C SER A 23 10.58 15.39 -19.64
N GLU A 24 10.49 15.73 -20.93
CA GLU A 24 9.96 17.02 -21.37
C GLU A 24 8.51 17.23 -20.89
N MET A 25 7.67 16.21 -21.05
CA MET A 25 6.25 16.26 -20.70
C MET A 25 6.04 16.49 -19.20
N ILE A 26 6.73 15.69 -18.37
CA ILE A 26 6.62 15.75 -16.91
C ILE A 26 7.14 17.08 -16.37
N ASN A 27 8.31 17.52 -16.84
CA ASN A 27 8.97 18.73 -16.37
C ASN A 27 8.20 20.02 -16.70
N ASN A 28 7.39 19.99 -17.75
CA ASN A 28 6.58 21.13 -18.19
C ASN A 28 5.10 21.08 -17.73
N GLY A 29 4.74 20.13 -16.86
CA GLY A 29 3.37 19.99 -16.37
C GLY A 29 2.35 19.61 -17.45
N LYS A 30 2.81 18.96 -18.54
CA LYS A 30 1.99 18.59 -19.70
C LYS A 30 1.45 17.16 -19.62
N ALA A 31 1.85 16.36 -18.63
CA ALA A 31 1.35 15.02 -18.48
C ALA A 31 -0.04 15.02 -17.85
N THR A 32 -1.01 14.46 -18.57
CA THR A 32 -2.24 13.93 -18.00
C THR A 32 -2.05 12.43 -17.91
N PHE A 33 -1.97 11.90 -16.72
CA PHE A 33 -1.56 10.51 -16.49
C PHE A 33 -2.53 9.76 -15.60
N TYR A 34 -2.58 8.44 -15.74
CA TYR A 34 -3.37 7.64 -14.82
C TYR A 34 -2.56 6.56 -14.14
N ILE A 35 -3.04 6.19 -12.95
CA ILE A 35 -2.66 4.97 -12.22
C ILE A 35 -3.94 4.22 -11.90
N GLY A 36 -3.95 2.90 -12.16
CA GLY A 36 -5.07 2.01 -11.88
C GLY A 36 -4.96 1.41 -10.48
N PHE A 37 -6.10 1.33 -9.80
CA PHE A 37 -6.24 0.74 -8.46
C PHE A 37 -7.43 -0.23 -8.47
N ASP A 38 -7.16 -1.52 -8.41
CA ASP A 38 -8.20 -2.53 -8.26
C ASP A 38 -8.72 -2.54 -6.81
N PRO A 39 -10.03 -2.28 -6.56
CA PRO A 39 -10.60 -2.15 -5.24
C PRO A 39 -10.82 -3.53 -4.58
N THR A 40 -9.74 -4.26 -4.34
CA THR A 40 -9.75 -5.63 -3.80
C THR A 40 -9.87 -5.70 -2.28
N ALA A 41 -9.93 -4.55 -1.61
CA ALA A 41 -10.16 -4.39 -0.17
C ALA A 41 -10.80 -3.02 0.08
N ASP A 42 -11.38 -2.83 1.26
CA ASP A 42 -11.98 -1.57 1.71
C ASP A 42 -10.95 -0.53 2.24
N SER A 43 -9.67 -0.77 2.00
CA SER A 43 -8.59 0.18 2.30
C SER A 43 -7.41 0.02 1.36
N LEU A 44 -6.76 1.13 1.08
CA LEU A 44 -5.41 1.16 0.54
C LEU A 44 -4.40 0.72 1.63
N HIS A 45 -3.25 0.24 1.21
CA HIS A 45 -2.18 -0.21 2.11
C HIS A 45 -0.81 0.31 1.60
N VAL A 46 0.24 0.10 2.38
CA VAL A 46 1.62 0.54 2.06
C VAL A 46 2.07 0.15 0.64
N GLY A 47 1.58 -0.96 0.09
CA GLY A 47 1.86 -1.34 -1.31
C GLY A 47 1.36 -0.34 -2.36
N HIS A 48 0.33 0.46 -2.07
CA HIS A 48 -0.17 1.54 -2.93
C HIS A 48 0.51 2.88 -2.65
N PHE A 49 1.24 2.98 -1.54
CA PHE A 49 1.77 4.24 -1.03
C PHE A 49 2.71 4.94 -2.01
N MET A 50 3.57 4.17 -2.68
CA MET A 50 4.47 4.73 -3.69
C MET A 50 3.73 5.36 -4.86
N ALA A 51 2.67 4.70 -5.33
CA ALA A 51 1.83 5.23 -6.41
C ALA A 51 1.17 6.56 -5.98
N LEU A 52 0.65 6.62 -4.75
CA LEU A 52 0.04 7.83 -4.19
C LEU A 52 1.07 8.97 -4.02
N CYS A 53 2.27 8.67 -3.52
CA CYS A 53 3.36 9.63 -3.40
C CYS A 53 3.79 10.16 -4.78
N LEU A 54 3.86 9.29 -5.80
CA LEU A 54 4.15 9.71 -7.16
C LEU A 54 3.05 10.63 -7.71
N MET A 55 1.77 10.26 -7.56
CA MET A 55 0.65 11.10 -7.99
C MET A 55 0.73 12.49 -7.37
N LYS A 56 1.02 12.57 -6.06
CA LYS A 56 1.19 13.84 -5.35
C LYS A 56 2.35 14.65 -5.92
N ARG A 57 3.53 14.07 -6.12
CA ARG A 57 4.69 14.76 -6.70
C ARG A 57 4.40 15.31 -8.09
N MET A 58 3.79 14.48 -8.93
CA MET A 58 3.41 14.85 -10.28
C MET A 58 2.40 16.00 -10.28
N GLN A 59 1.40 15.97 -9.38
CA GLN A 59 0.41 17.04 -9.25
C GLN A 59 1.04 18.35 -8.76
N MET A 60 1.94 18.27 -7.76
CA MET A 60 2.67 19.45 -7.27
C MET A 60 3.50 20.14 -8.36
N ALA A 61 3.94 19.40 -9.37
CA ALA A 61 4.67 19.92 -10.53
C ALA A 61 3.75 20.32 -11.70
N GLY A 62 2.43 20.42 -11.47
CA GLY A 62 1.46 20.88 -12.45
C GLY A 62 0.92 19.82 -13.40
N ASN A 63 1.32 18.55 -13.26
CA ASN A 63 0.75 17.45 -14.04
C ASN A 63 -0.62 17.05 -13.49
N LYS A 64 -1.45 16.43 -14.33
CA LYS A 64 -2.84 16.12 -14.01
C LYS A 64 -3.03 14.61 -13.76
N PRO A 65 -3.20 14.17 -12.50
CA PRO A 65 -3.43 12.77 -12.19
C PRO A 65 -4.89 12.35 -12.44
N ILE A 66 -5.06 11.14 -12.96
CA ILE A 66 -6.31 10.41 -13.01
C ILE A 66 -6.16 9.17 -12.14
N ALA A 67 -6.94 9.08 -11.07
CA ALA A 67 -7.07 7.86 -10.28
C ALA A 67 -8.13 6.97 -10.95
N LEU A 68 -7.69 5.92 -11.63
CA LEU A 68 -8.58 4.95 -12.24
C LEU A 68 -8.92 3.85 -11.23
N ILE A 69 -10.17 3.80 -10.81
CA ILE A 69 -10.66 2.69 -10.00
C ILE A 69 -11.08 1.54 -10.91
N GLY A 70 -10.50 0.38 -10.68
CA GLY A 70 -10.73 -0.83 -11.47
C GLY A 70 -12.02 -1.56 -11.09
N GLY A 71 -13.18 -0.89 -11.09
CA GLY A 71 -14.47 -1.52 -10.73
C GLY A 71 -14.85 -2.65 -11.69
N GLY A 72 -14.62 -2.47 -13.00
CA GLY A 72 -14.82 -3.49 -14.01
C GLY A 72 -13.72 -4.55 -14.03
N THR A 73 -12.45 -4.12 -13.99
CA THR A 73 -11.30 -5.04 -14.01
C THR A 73 -11.17 -5.88 -12.74
N ALA A 74 -11.64 -5.41 -11.59
CA ALA A 74 -11.66 -6.18 -10.35
C ALA A 74 -12.60 -7.40 -10.41
N MET A 75 -13.60 -7.39 -11.31
CA MET A 75 -14.47 -8.55 -11.55
C MET A 75 -13.75 -9.67 -12.30
N ILE A 76 -12.66 -9.35 -13.00
CA ILE A 76 -11.82 -10.28 -13.75
C ILE A 76 -10.62 -10.73 -12.93
N GLY A 77 -9.89 -9.77 -12.35
CA GLY A 77 -8.69 -9.98 -11.56
C GLY A 77 -7.40 -9.99 -12.38
N ASP A 78 -6.49 -9.08 -12.04
CA ASP A 78 -5.17 -8.98 -12.67
C ASP A 78 -4.30 -10.20 -12.37
N PRO A 79 -3.81 -10.93 -13.39
CA PRO A 79 -2.91 -12.06 -13.23
C PRO A 79 -1.44 -11.64 -12.96
N SER A 80 -1.07 -10.38 -13.20
CA SER A 80 0.31 -9.90 -13.14
C SER A 80 0.95 -10.09 -11.76
N GLY A 81 2.15 -10.69 -11.74
CA GLY A 81 2.91 -10.90 -10.50
C GLY A 81 2.26 -11.85 -9.49
N ARG A 82 1.38 -12.74 -9.94
CA ARG A 82 0.65 -13.71 -9.11
C ARG A 82 0.81 -15.13 -9.62
N THR A 83 0.66 -16.07 -8.68
CA THR A 83 0.66 -17.51 -8.99
C THR A 83 -0.74 -18.10 -8.98
N ASP A 84 -1.71 -17.46 -8.31
CA ASP A 84 -3.07 -17.97 -8.11
C ASP A 84 -4.11 -16.95 -8.58
N MET A 85 -5.28 -17.46 -9.01
CA MET A 85 -6.41 -16.64 -9.43
C MET A 85 -6.99 -15.87 -8.24
N ARG A 86 -7.47 -14.65 -8.48
CA ARG A 86 -8.17 -13.85 -7.46
C ARG A 86 -9.55 -14.44 -7.15
N SER A 87 -10.01 -14.29 -5.89
CA SER A 87 -11.40 -14.55 -5.53
C SER A 87 -12.32 -13.50 -6.18
N MET A 88 -13.46 -13.95 -6.69
CA MET A 88 -14.46 -13.06 -7.27
C MET A 88 -15.18 -12.29 -6.17
N MET A 89 -15.37 -10.99 -6.37
CA MET A 89 -16.09 -10.09 -5.47
C MET A 89 -17.46 -9.70 -6.06
N THR A 90 -18.42 -9.35 -5.20
CA THR A 90 -19.70 -8.82 -5.66
C THR A 90 -19.58 -7.35 -6.08
N VAL A 91 -20.51 -6.89 -6.91
CA VAL A 91 -20.55 -5.48 -7.36
C VAL A 91 -20.68 -4.53 -6.19
N GLU A 92 -21.49 -4.87 -5.18
CA GLU A 92 -21.72 -4.06 -3.96
C GLU A 92 -20.43 -3.93 -3.16
N THR A 93 -19.67 -5.02 -2.99
CA THR A 93 -18.37 -5.00 -2.31
C THR A 93 -17.38 -4.11 -3.06
N ILE A 94 -17.33 -4.22 -4.38
CA ILE A 94 -16.45 -3.40 -5.22
C ILE A 94 -16.81 -1.92 -5.07
N GLN A 95 -18.11 -1.57 -5.12
CA GLN A 95 -18.55 -0.18 -4.98
C GLN A 95 -18.19 0.39 -3.59
N HIS A 96 -18.41 -0.38 -2.52
CA HIS A 96 -18.02 0.03 -1.18
C HIS A 96 -16.50 0.31 -1.09
N ASN A 97 -15.69 -0.57 -1.66
CA ASN A 97 -14.24 -0.40 -1.67
C ASN A 97 -13.81 0.84 -2.48
N CYS A 98 -14.48 1.13 -3.61
CA CYS A 98 -14.25 2.34 -4.39
C CYS A 98 -14.44 3.61 -3.55
N ASP A 99 -15.54 3.67 -2.79
CA ASP A 99 -15.87 4.82 -1.93
C ASP A 99 -14.84 5.00 -0.81
N CYS A 100 -14.35 3.89 -0.25
CA CYS A 100 -13.27 3.90 0.74
C CYS A 100 -11.96 4.44 0.14
N PHE A 101 -11.58 4.00 -1.06
CA PHE A 101 -10.37 4.45 -1.74
C PHE A 101 -10.39 5.96 -2.00
N LYS A 102 -11.52 6.51 -2.45
CA LYS A 102 -11.68 7.94 -2.70
C LYS A 102 -11.31 8.78 -1.50
N LYS A 103 -11.92 8.48 -0.34
CA LYS A 103 -11.67 9.20 0.92
C LYS A 103 -10.20 9.16 1.35
N GLN A 104 -9.51 8.05 1.08
CA GLN A 104 -8.09 7.90 1.44
C GLN A 104 -7.19 8.66 0.46
N MET A 105 -7.50 8.64 -0.84
CA MET A 105 -6.73 9.36 -1.87
C MET A 105 -6.80 10.88 -1.73
N GLU A 106 -7.91 11.43 -1.24
CA GLU A 106 -8.09 12.87 -0.96
C GLU A 106 -7.06 13.44 0.02
N ARG A 107 -6.39 12.60 0.79
CA ARG A 107 -5.28 13.01 1.67
C ARG A 107 -3.95 13.23 0.91
N PHE A 108 -3.82 12.65 -0.27
CA PHE A 108 -2.60 12.71 -1.07
C PHE A 108 -2.70 13.69 -2.22
N ILE A 109 -3.82 13.69 -2.93
CA ILE A 109 -4.02 14.47 -4.15
C ILE A 109 -5.30 15.31 -4.02
N GLU A 110 -5.27 16.47 -4.67
CA GLU A 110 -6.41 17.36 -4.72
C GLU A 110 -7.28 17.04 -5.93
N PHE A 111 -8.52 16.66 -5.69
CA PHE A 111 -9.52 16.45 -6.73
C PHE A 111 -10.28 17.75 -7.07
N GLY A 112 -10.73 17.88 -8.31
CA GLY A 112 -11.52 19.00 -8.77
C GLY A 112 -11.25 19.39 -10.21
N GLU A 113 -11.93 20.43 -10.67
CA GLU A 113 -11.75 20.96 -12.02
C GLU A 113 -10.32 21.47 -12.23
N GLY A 114 -9.67 21.00 -13.30
CA GLY A 114 -8.26 21.32 -13.59
C GLY A 114 -7.22 20.64 -12.68
N LYS A 115 -7.66 19.87 -11.67
CA LYS A 115 -6.85 19.09 -10.75
C LYS A 115 -6.94 17.59 -11.05
N ALA A 116 -6.82 16.74 -10.04
CA ALA A 116 -7.00 15.30 -10.22
C ALA A 116 -8.45 14.94 -10.51
N GLN A 117 -8.63 13.85 -11.25
CA GLN A 117 -9.92 13.23 -11.50
C GLN A 117 -9.91 11.79 -10.96
N MET A 118 -11.08 11.33 -10.50
CA MET A 118 -11.29 9.93 -10.19
C MET A 118 -12.35 9.38 -11.14
N VAL A 119 -12.04 8.27 -11.77
CA VAL A 119 -12.92 7.59 -12.73
C VAL A 119 -12.99 6.10 -12.41
N ASN A 120 -14.08 5.45 -12.79
CA ASN A 120 -14.27 4.03 -12.60
C ASN A 120 -14.40 3.35 -13.97
N ASN A 121 -13.55 2.36 -14.27
CA ASN A 121 -13.60 1.69 -15.55
C ASN A 121 -14.87 0.83 -15.75
N ALA A 122 -15.63 0.54 -14.68
CA ALA A 122 -16.94 -0.06 -14.81
C ALA A 122 -17.89 0.77 -15.69
N ASP A 123 -17.75 2.11 -15.71
CA ASP A 123 -18.61 3.02 -16.46
C ASP A 123 -18.56 2.76 -17.98
N TRP A 124 -17.43 2.28 -18.49
CA TRP A 124 -17.30 1.94 -19.91
C TRP A 124 -17.13 0.44 -20.18
N LEU A 125 -16.51 -0.34 -19.30
CA LEU A 125 -16.28 -1.77 -19.53
C LEU A 125 -17.56 -2.59 -19.41
N MET A 126 -18.46 -2.24 -18.47
CA MET A 126 -19.68 -3.00 -18.22
C MET A 126 -20.72 -2.88 -19.36
N ASN A 127 -20.61 -1.84 -20.16
CA ASN A 127 -21.54 -1.56 -21.27
C ASN A 127 -20.98 -1.96 -22.64
N LEU A 128 -19.80 -2.61 -22.70
CA LEU A 128 -19.19 -3.03 -23.95
C LEU A 128 -19.98 -4.19 -24.57
N ASN A 129 -20.30 -4.06 -25.87
CA ASN A 129 -20.76 -5.20 -26.65
C ASN A 129 -19.58 -6.14 -26.90
N TYR A 130 -19.69 -7.39 -26.49
CA TYR A 130 -18.62 -8.37 -26.60
C TYR A 130 -18.11 -8.58 -28.02
N ILE A 131 -19.02 -8.71 -29.01
CA ILE A 131 -18.66 -8.94 -30.40
C ILE A 131 -17.95 -7.70 -30.98
N GLU A 132 -18.47 -6.51 -30.71
CA GLU A 132 -17.85 -5.25 -31.16
C GLU A 132 -16.47 -5.07 -30.53
N PHE A 133 -16.32 -5.34 -29.24
CA PHE A 133 -15.05 -5.26 -28.55
C PHE A 133 -14.00 -6.22 -29.14
N ILE A 134 -14.35 -7.49 -29.35
CA ILE A 134 -13.42 -8.46 -29.96
C ILE A 134 -13.04 -8.04 -31.36
N ARG A 135 -14.02 -7.59 -32.15
CA ARG A 135 -13.80 -7.20 -33.55
C ARG A 135 -12.94 -5.94 -33.66
N ASP A 136 -13.19 -4.93 -32.83
CA ASP A 136 -12.54 -3.62 -32.94
C ASP A 136 -11.23 -3.54 -32.15
N ILE A 137 -11.21 -4.08 -30.96
CA ILE A 137 -10.07 -4.03 -30.03
C ILE A 137 -9.26 -5.32 -30.08
N GLY A 138 -9.92 -6.47 -29.97
CA GLY A 138 -9.27 -7.79 -30.01
C GLY A 138 -8.44 -8.01 -31.28
N SER A 139 -8.85 -7.48 -32.43
CA SER A 139 -8.09 -7.54 -33.68
C SER A 139 -6.72 -6.83 -33.62
N CYS A 140 -6.49 -5.95 -32.62
CA CYS A 140 -5.22 -5.29 -32.40
C CYS A 140 -4.23 -6.13 -31.59
N PHE A 141 -4.65 -7.27 -31.03
CA PHE A 141 -3.82 -8.12 -30.17
C PHE A 141 -3.47 -9.44 -30.87
N SER A 142 -2.19 -9.81 -30.78
CA SER A 142 -1.73 -11.14 -31.21
C SER A 142 -1.64 -12.05 -30.00
N VAL A 143 -2.38 -13.15 -30.00
CA VAL A 143 -2.34 -14.18 -28.95
C VAL A 143 -0.91 -14.67 -28.71
N ASN A 144 -0.14 -14.92 -29.78
CA ASN A 144 1.25 -15.35 -29.67
C ASN A 144 2.15 -14.33 -28.96
N ASN A 145 1.92 -13.04 -29.17
CA ASN A 145 2.66 -11.99 -28.50
C ASN A 145 2.21 -11.85 -27.04
N MET A 146 0.91 -11.94 -26.78
CA MET A 146 0.38 -11.90 -25.41
C MET A 146 0.92 -13.04 -24.56
N LEU A 147 0.94 -14.27 -25.08
CA LEU A 147 1.47 -15.44 -24.36
C LEU A 147 2.97 -15.34 -24.02
N ARG A 148 3.73 -14.50 -24.74
CA ARG A 148 5.14 -14.21 -24.42
C ARG A 148 5.30 -13.12 -23.35
N ALA A 149 4.23 -12.39 -23.03
CA ALA A 149 4.28 -11.30 -22.07
C ALA A 149 4.56 -11.82 -20.65
N GLU A 150 5.39 -11.09 -19.90
CA GLU A 150 5.83 -11.49 -18.57
C GLU A 150 4.65 -11.66 -17.59
N CYS A 151 3.60 -10.86 -17.73
CA CYS A 151 2.40 -10.93 -16.88
C CYS A 151 1.68 -12.28 -16.95
N PHE A 152 1.83 -13.05 -18.04
CA PHE A 152 1.20 -14.36 -18.19
C PHE A 152 2.11 -15.55 -17.86
N LYS A 153 3.44 -15.40 -17.93
CA LYS A 153 4.38 -16.52 -17.79
C LYS A 153 4.16 -17.35 -16.51
N GLN A 154 4.08 -16.70 -15.36
CA GLN A 154 3.89 -17.40 -14.09
C GLN A 154 2.55 -18.10 -13.98
N ARG A 155 1.51 -17.55 -14.61
CA ARG A 155 0.17 -18.15 -14.62
C ARG A 155 0.06 -19.33 -15.60
N MET A 156 0.79 -19.30 -16.71
CA MET A 156 0.80 -20.39 -17.69
C MET A 156 1.24 -21.72 -17.07
N GLU A 157 2.20 -21.71 -16.15
CA GLU A 157 2.68 -22.90 -15.46
C GLU A 157 1.60 -23.57 -14.60
N LYS A 158 0.67 -22.79 -14.04
CA LYS A 158 -0.43 -23.25 -13.18
C LYS A 158 -1.80 -23.28 -13.86
N GLY A 159 -1.86 -22.91 -15.13
CA GLY A 159 -3.10 -22.83 -15.90
C GLY A 159 -3.68 -21.41 -15.91
N LEU A 160 -3.42 -20.68 -17.00
CA LEU A 160 -4.01 -19.37 -17.29
C LEU A 160 -5.44 -19.54 -17.81
N SER A 161 -6.41 -18.96 -17.12
CA SER A 161 -7.80 -18.98 -17.59
C SER A 161 -8.05 -17.97 -18.71
N PHE A 162 -9.06 -18.25 -19.56
CA PHE A 162 -9.51 -17.30 -20.58
C PHE A 162 -9.95 -15.96 -19.96
N LEU A 163 -10.54 -16.00 -18.78
CA LEU A 163 -10.92 -14.80 -18.01
C LEU A 163 -9.70 -13.92 -17.75
N GLU A 164 -8.67 -14.46 -17.10
CA GLU A 164 -7.43 -13.73 -16.79
C GLU A 164 -6.69 -13.25 -18.05
N PHE A 165 -6.73 -14.04 -19.15
CA PHE A 165 -6.10 -13.68 -20.41
C PHE A 165 -6.69 -12.39 -21.02
N ASN A 166 -7.97 -12.12 -20.78
CA ASN A 166 -8.63 -10.90 -21.25
C ASN A 166 -8.29 -9.65 -20.44
N TYR A 167 -7.59 -9.77 -19.31
CA TYR A 167 -7.24 -8.60 -18.51
C TYR A 167 -6.38 -7.60 -19.29
N MET A 168 -5.36 -8.06 -20.01
CA MET A 168 -4.48 -7.17 -20.79
C MET A 168 -5.23 -6.35 -21.86
N PRO A 169 -6.10 -6.91 -22.71
CA PRO A 169 -6.92 -6.11 -23.63
C PRO A 169 -7.84 -5.11 -22.93
N MET A 170 -8.39 -5.45 -21.75
CA MET A 170 -9.26 -4.55 -20.98
C MET A 170 -8.48 -3.37 -20.41
N GLN A 171 -7.33 -3.60 -19.78
CA GLN A 171 -6.47 -2.51 -19.30
C GLN A 171 -5.93 -1.65 -20.45
N SER A 172 -5.63 -2.26 -21.60
CA SER A 172 -5.23 -1.52 -22.79
C SER A 172 -6.37 -0.63 -23.32
N TYR A 173 -7.60 -1.12 -23.24
CA TYR A 173 -8.79 -0.35 -23.60
C TYR A 173 -9.03 0.80 -22.62
N ASP A 174 -8.78 0.62 -21.32
CA ASP A 174 -8.82 1.71 -20.34
C ASP A 174 -7.91 2.85 -20.76
N PHE A 175 -6.66 2.57 -21.12
CA PHE A 175 -5.73 3.62 -21.56
C PHE A 175 -6.21 4.30 -22.85
N TYR A 176 -6.67 3.52 -23.83
CA TYR A 176 -7.24 4.05 -25.08
C TYR A 176 -8.47 4.95 -24.81
N TYR A 177 -9.36 4.52 -23.91
CA TYR A 177 -10.55 5.28 -23.53
C TYR A 177 -10.18 6.60 -22.84
N LEU A 178 -9.27 6.53 -21.86
CA LEU A 178 -8.77 7.72 -21.14
C LEU A 178 -8.01 8.69 -22.07
N PHE A 179 -7.24 8.16 -23.02
CA PHE A 179 -6.57 8.98 -24.02
C PHE A 179 -7.58 9.75 -24.86
N LYS A 180 -8.64 9.09 -25.31
CA LYS A 180 -9.67 9.66 -26.17
C LYS A 180 -10.56 10.70 -25.48
N HIS A 181 -10.96 10.41 -24.25
CA HIS A 181 -12.01 11.14 -23.55
C HIS A 181 -11.48 12.08 -22.45
N TYR A 182 -10.29 11.84 -21.93
CA TYR A 182 -9.70 12.62 -20.84
C TYR A 182 -8.36 13.27 -21.21
N GLY A 183 -7.87 13.08 -22.44
CA GLY A 183 -6.57 13.59 -22.86
C GLY A 183 -5.40 12.93 -22.11
N CYS A 184 -5.59 11.74 -21.55
CA CYS A 184 -4.60 11.01 -20.80
C CYS A 184 -3.50 10.49 -21.74
N ASN A 185 -2.29 11.05 -21.63
CA ASN A 185 -1.17 10.74 -22.51
C ASN A 185 -0.10 9.87 -21.88
N MET A 186 -0.24 9.53 -20.57
CA MET A 186 0.70 8.68 -19.85
C MET A 186 0.01 7.69 -18.93
N GLN A 187 0.60 6.50 -18.79
CA GLN A 187 0.25 5.51 -17.78
C GLN A 187 1.43 5.27 -16.84
N PHE A 188 1.15 5.25 -15.53
CA PHE A 188 2.10 4.78 -14.53
C PHE A 188 1.60 3.50 -13.87
N GLY A 189 2.52 2.64 -13.47
CA GLY A 189 2.20 1.40 -12.75
C GLY A 189 3.44 0.77 -12.13
N GLY A 190 3.25 -0.29 -11.36
CA GLY A 190 4.36 -1.12 -10.88
C GLY A 190 5.09 -1.81 -12.05
N ASN A 191 6.32 -2.25 -11.80
CA ASN A 191 7.12 -2.91 -12.85
C ASN A 191 6.47 -4.21 -13.36
N ASP A 192 5.63 -4.85 -12.56
CA ASP A 192 4.83 -6.00 -12.95
C ASP A 192 3.72 -5.67 -13.96
N GLN A 193 3.38 -4.40 -14.15
CA GLN A 193 2.36 -3.90 -15.09
C GLN A 193 2.92 -3.56 -16.48
N TRP A 194 4.23 -3.63 -16.67
CA TRP A 194 4.87 -3.18 -17.91
C TRP A 194 4.24 -3.73 -19.19
N SER A 195 4.01 -5.04 -19.25
CA SER A 195 3.41 -5.67 -20.42
C SER A 195 1.98 -5.17 -20.72
N ASN A 196 1.16 -4.97 -19.67
CA ASN A 196 -0.20 -4.43 -19.82
C ASN A 196 -0.17 -2.98 -20.31
N MET A 197 0.77 -2.17 -19.79
CA MET A 197 0.95 -0.77 -20.16
C MET A 197 1.36 -0.63 -21.64
N LEU A 198 2.29 -1.47 -22.10
CA LEU A 198 2.69 -1.50 -23.51
C LEU A 198 1.55 -1.92 -24.44
N GLY A 199 0.65 -2.79 -23.99
CA GLY A 199 -0.57 -3.13 -24.72
C GLY A 199 -1.43 -1.88 -24.98
N GLY A 200 -1.54 -0.99 -24.00
CA GLY A 200 -2.28 0.28 -24.11
C GLY A 200 -1.63 1.27 -25.07
N THR A 201 -0.30 1.48 -24.96
CA THR A 201 0.42 2.37 -25.88
C THR A 201 0.33 1.89 -27.32
N GLU A 202 0.47 0.58 -27.56
CA GLU A 202 0.35 -0.02 -28.88
C GLU A 202 -1.07 0.08 -29.44
N LEU A 203 -2.10 -0.10 -28.60
CA LEU A 203 -3.50 0.05 -29.01
C LEU A 203 -3.78 1.48 -29.47
N ILE A 204 -3.33 2.49 -28.73
CA ILE A 204 -3.46 3.91 -29.09
C ILE A 204 -2.76 4.19 -30.42
N ARG A 205 -1.53 3.71 -30.59
CA ARG A 205 -0.78 3.85 -31.82
C ARG A 205 -1.52 3.24 -33.03
N ARG A 206 -2.05 2.02 -32.88
CA ARG A 206 -2.77 1.33 -33.97
C ARG A 206 -4.09 1.98 -34.32
N LYS A 207 -4.85 2.40 -33.32
CA LYS A 207 -6.21 2.93 -33.53
C LYS A 207 -6.24 4.40 -33.89
N LEU A 208 -5.30 5.21 -33.38
CA LEU A 208 -5.33 6.66 -33.51
C LEU A 208 -4.12 7.24 -34.27
N GLY A 209 -3.09 6.44 -34.53
CA GLY A 209 -1.84 6.92 -35.13
C GLY A 209 -1.13 7.95 -34.25
N LYS A 210 -1.31 7.86 -32.93
CA LYS A 210 -0.75 8.80 -31.94
C LYS A 210 0.12 8.04 -30.93
N ASP A 211 1.08 8.76 -30.36
CA ASP A 211 1.93 8.22 -29.31
C ASP A 211 1.34 8.49 -27.92
N ALA A 212 1.46 7.50 -27.06
CA ALA A 212 1.18 7.57 -25.65
C ALA A 212 2.33 6.88 -24.88
N HIS A 213 2.55 7.30 -23.64
CA HIS A 213 3.75 6.93 -22.91
C HIS A 213 3.43 6.09 -21.68
N ALA A 214 4.39 5.24 -21.29
CA ALA A 214 4.31 4.44 -20.09
C ALA A 214 5.60 4.56 -19.27
N MET A 215 5.43 4.65 -17.95
CA MET A 215 6.55 4.64 -17.00
C MET A 215 6.21 3.71 -15.83
N THR A 216 7.13 2.80 -15.50
CA THR A 216 6.97 1.95 -14.31
C THR A 216 7.72 2.52 -13.12
N ILE A 217 7.14 2.29 -11.95
CA ILE A 217 7.67 2.67 -10.65
C ILE A 217 8.43 1.48 -10.08
N THR A 218 9.59 1.77 -9.50
CA THR A 218 10.36 0.77 -8.74
C THR A 218 9.51 0.18 -7.61
N LEU A 219 9.50 -1.12 -7.45
CA LEU A 219 8.79 -1.77 -6.35
C LEU A 219 9.48 -1.47 -5.02
N LEU A 220 8.67 -1.21 -3.99
CA LEU A 220 9.18 -1.02 -2.64
C LEU A 220 9.48 -2.39 -2.02
N LEU A 221 10.76 -2.79 -2.13
CA LEU A 221 11.27 -4.02 -1.57
C LEU A 221 12.17 -3.72 -0.38
N ASN A 222 12.18 -4.61 0.63
CA ASN A 222 13.16 -4.56 1.69
C ASN A 222 14.51 -5.13 1.22
N SER A 223 15.54 -5.07 2.07
CA SER A 223 16.88 -5.59 1.82
C SER A 223 16.94 -7.09 1.51
N GLU A 224 15.90 -7.85 1.92
CA GLU A 224 15.75 -9.28 1.57
C GLU A 224 15.03 -9.51 0.23
N GLY A 225 14.67 -8.45 -0.51
CA GLY A 225 13.94 -8.54 -1.77
C GLY A 225 12.43 -8.81 -1.62
N LYS A 226 11.87 -8.72 -0.42
CA LYS A 226 10.43 -8.91 -0.17
C LYS A 226 9.67 -7.60 -0.30
N LYS A 227 8.45 -7.65 -0.85
CA LYS A 227 7.56 -6.49 -0.94
C LYS A 227 7.24 -5.97 0.47
N MET A 228 7.48 -4.67 0.72
CA MET A 228 7.16 -4.01 1.98
C MET A 228 5.64 -3.79 2.12
N GLY A 229 5.20 -3.52 3.36
CA GLY A 229 3.79 -3.27 3.66
C GLY A 229 2.99 -4.51 4.04
N LYS A 230 3.67 -5.64 4.22
CA LYS A 230 3.09 -6.86 4.80
C LYS A 230 3.87 -7.26 6.04
N THR A 231 3.16 -7.57 7.11
CA THR A 231 3.69 -8.12 8.35
C THR A 231 3.19 -9.55 8.55
N ALA A 232 3.63 -10.22 9.59
CA ALA A 232 3.07 -11.53 9.96
C ALA A 232 1.56 -11.48 10.26
N SER A 233 1.05 -10.30 10.68
CA SER A 233 -0.37 -10.03 10.95
C SER A 233 -1.16 -9.52 9.73
N GLY A 234 -0.54 -9.41 8.56
CA GLY A 234 -1.22 -8.98 7.33
C GLY A 234 -0.69 -7.67 6.73
N ALA A 235 -1.53 -7.00 5.94
CA ALA A 235 -1.16 -5.74 5.32
C ALA A 235 -1.12 -4.58 6.33
N VAL A 236 -0.23 -3.62 6.12
CA VAL A 236 -0.22 -2.34 6.82
C VAL A 236 -1.12 -1.38 6.06
N TRP A 237 -2.27 -1.08 6.64
CA TRP A 237 -3.34 -0.32 6.01
C TRP A 237 -3.18 1.19 6.20
N LEU A 238 -3.75 1.96 5.28
CA LEU A 238 -3.81 3.42 5.40
C LEU A 238 -5.06 3.89 6.17
N ASP A 239 -6.04 3.00 6.39
CA ASP A 239 -7.20 3.25 7.24
C ASP A 239 -6.79 3.19 8.72
N PRO A 240 -7.01 4.25 9.53
CA PRO A 240 -6.67 4.26 10.94
C PRO A 240 -7.47 3.25 11.79
N ASN A 241 -8.62 2.77 11.29
CA ASN A 241 -9.40 1.74 11.98
C ASN A 241 -8.84 0.33 11.77
N LYS A 242 -7.98 0.12 10.76
CA LYS A 242 -7.35 -1.17 10.44
C LYS A 242 -5.90 -1.26 10.90
N THR A 243 -5.17 -0.16 10.77
CA THR A 243 -3.82 0.02 11.32
C THR A 243 -3.82 1.37 12.00
N SER A 244 -3.74 1.39 13.33
CA SER A 244 -3.75 2.64 14.08
C SER A 244 -2.59 3.55 13.66
N PRO A 245 -2.70 4.89 13.80
CA PRO A 245 -1.59 5.80 13.53
C PRO A 245 -0.32 5.44 14.30
N TYR A 246 -0.47 4.92 15.53
CA TYR A 246 0.66 4.43 16.32
C TYR A 246 1.31 3.18 15.71
N ASP A 247 0.53 2.18 15.30
CA ASP A 247 1.06 0.96 14.67
C ASP A 247 1.69 1.27 13.31
N PHE A 248 1.09 2.19 12.56
CA PHE A 248 1.65 2.69 11.31
C PHE A 248 3.00 3.38 11.53
N TYR A 249 3.11 4.25 12.56
CA TYR A 249 4.35 4.87 12.99
C TYR A 249 5.38 3.80 13.38
N GLN A 250 5.01 2.84 14.21
CA GLN A 250 5.89 1.76 14.67
C GLN A 250 6.38 0.87 13.53
N TYR A 251 5.56 0.62 12.52
CA TYR A 251 5.97 -0.12 11.33
C TYR A 251 7.18 0.56 10.67
N TRP A 252 7.12 1.85 10.42
CA TRP A 252 8.21 2.61 9.80
C TRP A 252 9.40 2.83 10.75
N ARG A 253 9.13 3.00 12.03
CA ARG A 253 10.17 3.13 13.06
C ARG A 253 11.01 1.84 13.22
N ASN A 254 10.46 0.70 12.80
CA ASN A 254 11.06 -0.62 12.93
C ASN A 254 11.62 -1.20 11.63
N VAL A 255 11.70 -0.44 10.55
CA VAL A 255 12.38 -0.88 9.32
C VAL A 255 13.86 -1.16 9.60
N ASP A 256 14.45 -2.03 8.80
CA ASP A 256 15.87 -2.36 8.94
C ASP A 256 16.77 -1.16 8.62
N ASP A 257 17.95 -1.13 9.25
CA ASP A 257 18.94 -0.06 9.03
C ASP A 257 19.32 0.06 7.55
N ALA A 258 19.41 -1.05 6.84
CA ALA A 258 19.70 -1.10 5.43
C ALA A 258 18.60 -0.51 4.53
N ASP A 259 17.37 -0.38 5.03
CA ASP A 259 16.22 0.06 4.24
C ASP A 259 15.79 1.51 4.53
N VAL A 260 16.17 2.07 5.68
CA VAL A 260 15.62 3.34 6.15
C VAL A 260 15.89 4.51 5.20
N LEU A 261 17.12 4.70 4.75
CA LEU A 261 17.49 5.83 3.87
C LEU A 261 16.85 5.69 2.49
N LYS A 262 16.75 4.46 1.99
CA LYS A 262 16.01 4.16 0.76
C LYS A 262 14.53 4.54 0.90
N CYS A 263 13.89 4.15 2.01
CA CYS A 263 12.50 4.50 2.26
C CYS A 263 12.30 6.03 2.39
N ILE A 264 13.20 6.73 3.09
CA ILE A 264 13.17 8.21 3.17
C ILE A 264 13.24 8.82 1.77
N ARG A 265 14.18 8.37 0.94
CA ARG A 265 14.41 8.89 -0.41
C ARG A 265 13.20 8.68 -1.32
N MET A 266 12.60 7.50 -1.28
CA MET A 266 11.49 7.14 -2.17
C MET A 266 10.14 7.71 -1.72
N LEU A 267 9.86 7.75 -0.42
CA LEU A 267 8.51 7.95 0.12
C LEU A 267 8.28 9.33 0.73
N THR A 268 9.30 9.99 1.28
CA THR A 268 9.13 11.30 1.92
C THR A 268 9.22 12.45 0.93
N PHE A 269 8.73 13.63 1.33
CA PHE A 269 8.81 14.87 0.57
C PHE A 269 9.95 15.78 1.06
N LEU A 270 10.88 15.25 1.85
CA LEU A 270 12.08 15.97 2.28
C LEU A 270 12.95 16.35 1.08
N PRO A 271 13.60 17.51 1.10
CA PRO A 271 14.59 17.89 0.10
C PRO A 271 15.68 16.83 -0.07
N LEU A 272 16.14 16.62 -1.32
CA LEU A 272 17.17 15.59 -1.59
C LEU A 272 18.47 15.92 -0.86
N GLU A 273 18.83 17.19 -0.75
CA GLU A 273 20.04 17.67 -0.04
C GLU A 273 20.03 17.26 1.43
N GLU A 274 18.86 17.30 2.09
CA GLU A 274 18.71 16.82 3.47
C GLU A 274 18.89 15.31 3.57
N ILE A 275 18.38 14.58 2.58
CA ILE A 275 18.48 13.10 2.54
C ILE A 275 19.93 12.68 2.24
N GLU A 276 20.61 13.36 1.31
CA GLU A 276 22.02 13.12 0.98
C GLU A 276 22.93 13.36 2.18
N ALA A 277 22.62 14.36 3.02
CA ALA A 277 23.34 14.58 4.27
C ALA A 277 23.21 13.41 5.26
N MET A 278 22.18 12.56 5.12
CA MET A 278 21.98 11.36 5.94
C MET A 278 22.73 10.12 5.37
N ASP A 279 23.26 10.16 4.14
CA ASP A 279 23.88 8.98 3.51
C ASP A 279 25.14 8.48 4.27
N SER A 280 25.76 9.35 5.05
CA SER A 280 26.89 9.00 5.91
C SER A 280 26.47 8.56 7.34
N TRP A 281 25.18 8.48 7.64
CA TRP A 281 24.69 8.15 8.98
C TRP A 281 24.86 6.66 9.28
N GLU A 282 25.34 6.37 10.48
CA GLU A 282 25.57 5.02 10.99
C GLU A 282 25.08 4.87 12.44
N GLY A 283 24.84 3.65 12.86
CA GLY A 283 24.54 3.30 14.24
C GLY A 283 23.35 4.09 14.82
N ALA A 284 23.62 4.89 15.87
CA ALA A 284 22.56 5.67 16.55
C ALA A 284 21.89 6.73 15.63
N GLN A 285 22.59 7.24 14.62
CA GLN A 285 22.03 8.19 13.67
C GLN A 285 20.94 7.56 12.79
N LEU A 286 21.07 6.27 12.43
CA LEU A 286 20.02 5.54 11.72
C LEU A 286 18.73 5.42 12.54
N ASN A 287 18.81 5.37 13.89
CA ASN A 287 17.61 5.44 14.72
C ASN A 287 16.89 6.77 14.58
N ARG A 288 17.63 7.89 14.45
CA ARG A 288 17.05 9.20 14.14
C ARG A 288 16.42 9.23 12.75
N ALA A 289 17.09 8.64 11.74
CA ALA A 289 16.52 8.51 10.39
C ALA A 289 15.18 7.74 10.40
N LYS A 290 15.09 6.66 11.19
CA LYS A 290 13.83 5.90 11.37
C LYS A 290 12.74 6.74 12.05
N GLU A 291 13.09 7.62 12.99
CA GLU A 291 12.13 8.55 13.60
C GLU A 291 11.61 9.56 12.59
N ILE A 292 12.50 10.13 11.77
CA ILE A 292 12.14 11.04 10.68
C ILE A 292 11.21 10.33 9.69
N LEU A 293 11.59 9.15 9.20
CA LEU A 293 10.77 8.35 8.29
C LEU A 293 9.37 8.10 8.86
N ALA A 294 9.29 7.60 10.09
CA ALA A 294 8.03 7.27 10.74
C ALA A 294 7.15 8.50 10.93
N TYR A 295 7.74 9.62 11.35
CA TYR A 295 7.01 10.88 11.52
C TYR A 295 6.46 11.39 10.17
N GLU A 296 7.33 11.54 9.17
CA GLU A 296 6.95 12.07 7.85
C GLU A 296 5.84 11.26 7.19
N LEU A 297 5.93 9.93 7.22
CA LEU A 297 4.94 9.08 6.60
C LEU A 297 3.63 9.01 7.40
N THR A 298 3.70 9.04 8.73
CA THR A 298 2.49 9.11 9.57
C THR A 298 1.79 10.46 9.41
N ALA A 299 2.55 11.55 9.36
CA ALA A 299 2.00 12.89 9.12
C ALA A 299 1.33 12.98 7.74
N LEU A 300 1.90 12.36 6.73
CA LEU A 300 1.34 12.35 5.37
C LEU A 300 0.02 11.56 5.29
N VAL A 301 -0.09 10.42 6.00
CA VAL A 301 -1.27 9.55 5.94
C VAL A 301 -2.34 9.95 6.96
N HIS A 302 -1.96 10.24 8.18
CA HIS A 302 -2.88 10.44 9.31
C HIS A 302 -2.95 11.88 9.81
N GLY A 303 -2.08 12.76 9.32
CA GLY A 303 -1.97 14.16 9.74
C GLY A 303 -0.91 14.36 10.83
N LYS A 304 -0.45 15.62 10.97
CA LYS A 304 0.64 16.00 11.87
C LYS A 304 0.33 15.70 13.33
N GLU A 305 -0.90 15.99 13.77
CA GLU A 305 -1.32 15.76 15.16
C GLU A 305 -1.18 14.29 15.57
N GLU A 306 -1.65 13.37 14.72
CA GLU A 306 -1.54 11.93 14.97
C GLU A 306 -0.08 11.44 14.91
N ALA A 307 0.75 12.03 14.04
CA ALA A 307 2.17 11.73 13.98
C ALA A 307 2.90 12.18 15.26
N GLU A 308 2.58 13.35 15.78
CA GLU A 308 3.14 13.88 17.04
C GLU A 308 2.74 13.02 18.24
N LYS A 309 1.45 12.62 18.32
CA LYS A 309 0.96 11.69 19.35
C LYS A 309 1.69 10.35 19.28
N ALA A 310 1.81 9.77 18.10
CA ALA A 310 2.48 8.48 17.89
C ALA A 310 3.98 8.58 18.25
N GLN A 311 4.65 9.66 17.86
CA GLN A 311 6.06 9.89 18.19
C GLN A 311 6.27 10.06 19.68
N THR A 312 5.42 10.84 20.36
CA THR A 312 5.49 11.05 21.82
C THR A 312 5.29 9.74 22.55
N ALA A 313 4.25 8.99 22.21
CA ALA A 313 3.99 7.68 22.78
C ALA A 313 5.18 6.71 22.59
N ALA A 314 5.79 6.70 21.40
CA ALA A 314 6.96 5.87 21.14
C ALA A 314 8.17 6.27 22.01
N LYS A 315 8.41 7.57 22.24
CA LYS A 315 9.49 8.07 23.11
C LYS A 315 9.24 7.75 24.59
N GLU A 316 8.03 7.94 25.07
CA GLU A 316 7.65 7.65 26.45
C GLU A 316 7.86 6.18 26.81
N ILE A 317 7.53 5.26 25.91
CA ILE A 317 7.79 3.82 26.10
C ILE A 317 9.28 3.52 26.25
N PHE A 318 10.15 4.25 25.55
CA PHE A 318 11.60 4.08 25.68
C PHE A 318 12.16 4.66 26.98
N VAL A 319 11.59 5.76 27.48
CA VAL A 319 12.11 6.50 28.67
C VAL A 319 11.54 5.96 29.98
N SER A 320 10.26 5.57 29.99
CA SER A 320 9.52 5.24 31.22
C SER A 320 9.29 3.74 31.45
N GLY A 321 9.79 2.89 30.57
CA GLY A 321 9.62 1.43 30.74
C GLY A 321 8.19 0.95 30.61
N GLY A 322 7.27 1.78 30.07
CA GLY A 322 5.98 1.24 29.72
C GLY A 322 4.71 2.08 29.90
N ALA A 323 4.77 3.33 30.30
CA ALA A 323 3.55 4.14 30.50
C ALA A 323 3.40 5.23 29.41
N ALA A 324 2.73 4.92 28.29
CA ALA A 324 2.41 5.91 27.26
C ALA A 324 0.90 6.14 27.12
N ALA A 325 0.48 7.40 27.12
CA ALA A 325 -0.93 7.82 27.07
C ALA A 325 -1.66 7.43 25.76
N ASN A 326 -0.92 7.08 24.68
CA ASN A 326 -1.46 6.77 23.35
C ASN A 326 -1.08 5.37 22.85
N MET A 327 -0.87 4.42 23.74
CA MET A 327 -0.60 3.03 23.40
C MET A 327 -1.87 2.33 22.90
N PRO A 328 -1.79 1.41 21.90
CA PRO A 328 -2.91 0.57 21.55
C PRO A 328 -3.52 -0.05 22.80
N THR A 329 -4.81 0.22 23.01
CA THR A 329 -5.51 -0.18 24.23
C THR A 329 -6.69 -1.06 23.91
N THR A 330 -6.82 -2.18 24.63
CA THR A 330 -8.02 -3.02 24.60
C THR A 330 -8.76 -2.87 25.90
N THR A 331 -10.05 -2.57 25.80
CA THR A 331 -10.97 -2.56 26.94
C THR A 331 -11.61 -3.93 27.10
N LEU A 332 -11.42 -4.56 28.26
CA LEU A 332 -12.09 -5.81 28.62
C LEU A 332 -13.42 -5.50 29.29
N THR A 333 -14.43 -6.32 28.96
CA THR A 333 -15.76 -6.29 29.54
C THR A 333 -16.03 -7.60 30.28
N ASP A 334 -17.09 -7.66 31.08
CA ASP A 334 -17.48 -8.87 31.81
C ASP A 334 -17.67 -10.09 30.89
N ALA A 335 -18.07 -9.89 29.65
CA ALA A 335 -18.22 -10.95 28.65
C ALA A 335 -16.91 -11.62 28.24
N ASP A 336 -15.77 -11.01 28.55
CA ASP A 336 -14.43 -11.53 28.21
C ASP A 336 -13.89 -12.51 29.25
N PHE A 337 -14.56 -12.62 30.39
CA PHE A 337 -14.15 -13.46 31.50
C PHE A 337 -15.07 -14.68 31.60
N THR A 338 -14.48 -15.84 31.80
CA THR A 338 -15.16 -17.09 32.14
C THR A 338 -14.81 -17.43 33.59
N ASP A 339 -15.80 -17.60 34.46
CA ASP A 339 -15.59 -17.82 35.89
C ASP A 339 -14.66 -16.75 36.54
N GLY A 340 -14.78 -15.49 36.10
CA GLY A 340 -13.99 -14.37 36.61
C GLY A 340 -12.54 -14.33 36.12
N GLN A 341 -12.16 -15.14 35.15
CA GLN A 341 -10.80 -15.24 34.64
C GLN A 341 -10.74 -15.16 33.11
N ILE A 342 -9.62 -14.72 32.57
CA ILE A 342 -9.29 -14.76 31.15
C ILE A 342 -7.98 -15.46 30.91
N GLY A 343 -7.92 -16.42 29.99
CA GLY A 343 -6.70 -17.10 29.60
C GLY A 343 -5.73 -16.18 28.83
N VAL A 344 -4.44 -16.27 29.11
CA VAL A 344 -3.43 -15.44 28.46
C VAL A 344 -3.44 -15.56 26.93
N LEU A 345 -3.74 -16.73 26.38
CA LEU A 345 -3.85 -16.91 24.93
C LEU A 345 -5.03 -16.14 24.34
N THR A 346 -6.19 -16.22 25.00
CA THR A 346 -7.39 -15.48 24.61
C THR A 346 -7.18 -13.98 24.69
N LEU A 347 -6.51 -13.50 25.73
CA LEU A 347 -6.12 -12.11 25.89
C LEU A 347 -5.25 -11.62 24.74
N LEU A 348 -4.21 -12.38 24.37
CA LEU A 348 -3.31 -12.02 23.26
C LEU A 348 -4.03 -11.94 21.92
N VAL A 349 -4.98 -12.83 21.67
CA VAL A 349 -5.79 -12.81 20.44
C VAL A 349 -6.74 -11.61 20.46
N LYS A 350 -7.41 -11.34 21.57
CA LYS A 350 -8.32 -10.20 21.71
C LYS A 350 -7.60 -8.85 21.54
N CYS A 351 -6.37 -8.75 22.01
CA CYS A 351 -5.51 -7.57 21.83
C CYS A 351 -4.93 -7.46 20.42
N GLY A 352 -5.24 -8.39 19.49
CA GLY A 352 -4.64 -8.40 18.15
C GLY A 352 -3.14 -8.71 18.13
N LEU A 353 -2.59 -9.14 19.26
CA LEU A 353 -1.18 -9.49 19.37
C LEU A 353 -0.85 -10.88 18.78
N ALA A 354 -1.87 -11.69 18.57
CA ALA A 354 -1.78 -12.97 17.87
C ALA A 354 -3.05 -13.19 17.04
N SER A 355 -2.91 -13.81 15.87
CA SER A 355 -4.04 -14.11 14.97
C SER A 355 -4.86 -15.33 15.42
N SER A 356 -4.30 -16.16 16.32
CA SER A 356 -4.93 -17.36 16.84
C SER A 356 -4.30 -17.80 18.17
N ASN A 357 -5.02 -18.63 18.92
CA ASN A 357 -4.49 -19.27 20.13
C ASN A 357 -3.24 -20.13 19.85
N GLY A 358 -3.13 -20.69 18.65
CA GLY A 358 -1.94 -21.45 18.23
C GLY A 358 -0.71 -20.57 18.09
N GLU A 359 -0.86 -19.37 17.51
CA GLU A 359 0.22 -18.38 17.42
C GLU A 359 0.57 -17.83 18.80
N ALA A 360 -0.45 -17.47 19.59
CA ALA A 360 -0.27 -16.97 20.95
C ALA A 360 0.54 -17.98 21.80
N ARG A 361 0.24 -19.28 21.69
CA ARG A 361 1.00 -20.34 22.37
C ARG A 361 2.47 -20.36 21.97
N LYS A 362 2.77 -20.29 20.68
CA LYS A 362 4.16 -20.24 20.18
C LYS A 362 4.90 -19.00 20.71
N LEU A 363 4.24 -17.85 20.77
CA LEU A 363 4.81 -16.61 21.31
C LEU A 363 5.16 -16.76 22.79
N VAL A 364 4.26 -17.31 23.61
CA VAL A 364 4.50 -17.52 25.05
C VAL A 364 5.60 -18.56 25.25
N GLN A 365 5.55 -19.71 24.58
CA GLN A 365 6.58 -20.76 24.70
C GLN A 365 7.97 -20.28 24.25
N GLY A 366 8.03 -19.41 23.23
CA GLY A 366 9.26 -18.75 22.80
C GLY A 366 9.75 -17.64 23.76
N GLY A 367 9.02 -17.40 24.86
CA GLY A 367 9.32 -16.38 25.85
C GLY A 367 9.22 -14.96 25.31
N GLY A 368 8.40 -14.76 24.28
CA GLY A 368 8.18 -13.47 23.61
C GLY A 368 7.10 -12.61 24.23
N VAL A 369 6.52 -12.99 25.38
CA VAL A 369 5.41 -12.25 26.03
C VAL A 369 5.75 -11.94 27.48
N SER A 370 5.49 -10.70 27.90
CA SER A 370 5.48 -10.31 29.31
C SER A 370 4.26 -9.45 29.64
N LEU A 371 3.76 -9.57 30.87
CA LEU A 371 2.67 -8.79 31.44
C LEU A 371 3.25 -7.94 32.58
N ASN A 372 3.03 -6.64 32.56
CA ASN A 372 3.57 -5.69 33.56
C ASN A 372 5.07 -5.88 33.85
N GLY A 373 5.86 -6.22 32.81
CA GLY A 373 7.31 -6.48 32.92
C GLY A 373 7.68 -7.91 33.29
N GLU A 374 6.77 -8.72 33.81
CA GLU A 374 7.00 -10.11 34.16
C GLU A 374 6.77 -11.03 32.97
N LYS A 375 7.72 -11.96 32.74
CA LYS A 375 7.65 -12.87 31.60
C LYS A 375 6.58 -13.94 31.85
N VAL A 376 5.68 -14.12 30.87
CA VAL A 376 4.69 -15.20 30.92
C VAL A 376 5.40 -16.54 30.66
N ALA A 377 5.43 -17.38 31.68
CA ALA A 377 6.10 -18.69 31.62
C ALA A 377 5.15 -19.82 31.19
N ASP A 378 3.88 -19.74 31.54
CA ASP A 378 2.88 -20.77 31.23
C ASP A 378 1.80 -20.22 30.28
N PHE A 379 1.66 -20.85 29.11
CA PHE A 379 0.61 -20.50 28.15
C PHE A 379 -0.82 -20.84 28.64
N LYS A 380 -0.95 -21.67 29.69
CA LYS A 380 -2.23 -21.98 30.35
C LYS A 380 -2.61 -21.00 31.45
N GLN A 381 -1.77 -20.00 31.73
CA GLN A 381 -1.99 -19.02 32.78
C GLN A 381 -3.36 -18.36 32.61
N GLN A 382 -4.10 -18.31 33.72
CA GLN A 382 -5.38 -17.59 33.84
C GLN A 382 -5.12 -16.31 34.64
N LEU A 383 -5.72 -15.23 34.20
CA LEU A 383 -5.64 -13.91 34.83
C LEU A 383 -7.01 -13.58 35.42
N ALA A 384 -7.06 -13.35 36.69
CA ALA A 384 -8.28 -12.96 37.35
C ALA A 384 -8.68 -11.53 36.96
N LYS A 385 -9.97 -11.18 37.04
CA LYS A 385 -10.47 -9.86 36.64
C LYS A 385 -9.80 -8.74 37.42
N ASP A 386 -9.48 -8.94 38.69
CA ASP A 386 -8.79 -7.99 39.57
C ASP A 386 -7.36 -7.68 39.13
N PHE A 387 -6.70 -8.54 38.34
CA PHE A 387 -5.40 -8.27 37.72
C PHE A 387 -5.44 -7.02 36.81
N PHE A 388 -6.61 -6.65 36.31
CA PHE A 388 -6.82 -5.51 35.42
C PHE A 388 -7.43 -4.29 36.11
N ASN A 389 -7.52 -4.29 37.45
CA ASN A 389 -7.97 -3.12 38.22
C ASN A 389 -6.99 -1.94 38.05
N GLU A 390 -5.73 -2.25 37.84
CA GLU A 390 -4.73 -1.32 37.33
C GLU A 390 -4.49 -1.61 35.86
N GLU A 391 -3.90 -0.64 35.13
CA GLU A 391 -3.57 -0.81 33.73
C GLU A 391 -2.60 -1.98 33.56
N CYS A 392 -2.95 -2.96 32.73
CA CYS A 392 -2.05 -4.06 32.39
C CYS A 392 -1.30 -3.77 31.10
N MET A 393 0.02 -3.83 31.16
CA MET A 393 0.90 -3.67 30.02
C MET A 393 1.33 -5.02 29.47
N ILE A 394 0.97 -5.33 28.22
CA ILE A 394 1.47 -6.48 27.49
C ILE A 394 2.63 -6.08 26.61
N LYS A 395 3.76 -6.79 26.71
CA LYS A 395 4.88 -6.65 25.77
C LYS A 395 5.03 -7.92 24.94
N LYS A 396 5.02 -7.78 23.61
CA LYS A 396 5.30 -8.86 22.64
C LYS A 396 6.67 -8.61 21.99
N GLY A 397 7.59 -9.53 22.19
CA GLY A 397 8.95 -9.41 21.66
C GLY A 397 9.71 -8.22 22.26
N LYS A 398 10.58 -7.61 21.46
CA LYS A 398 11.44 -6.51 21.93
C LYS A 398 10.79 -5.12 21.84
N LYS A 399 9.77 -4.95 20.98
CA LYS A 399 9.37 -3.62 20.49
C LYS A 399 7.85 -3.36 20.46
N THR A 400 6.99 -4.37 20.66
CA THR A 400 5.53 -4.21 20.60
C THR A 400 4.96 -4.16 22.02
N PHE A 401 4.19 -3.11 22.31
CA PHE A 401 3.50 -2.92 23.59
C PHE A 401 2.01 -2.70 23.35
N HIS A 402 1.19 -3.14 24.28
CA HIS A 402 -0.26 -3.03 24.24
C HIS A 402 -0.81 -2.86 25.64
N LYS A 403 -1.75 -1.94 25.81
CA LYS A 403 -2.40 -1.65 27.08
C LYS A 403 -3.73 -2.38 27.18
N VAL A 404 -4.04 -2.90 28.35
CA VAL A 404 -5.34 -3.50 28.63
C VAL A 404 -5.95 -2.85 29.87
N VAL A 405 -7.20 -2.46 29.77
CA VAL A 405 -7.99 -1.84 30.85
C VAL A 405 -9.32 -2.53 31.00
N LEU A 406 -9.92 -2.45 32.20
CA LEU A 406 -11.31 -2.81 32.41
C LEU A 406 -12.24 -1.68 31.97
N GLY A 407 -13.35 -2.02 31.29
CA GLY A 407 -14.43 -1.10 30.91
C GLY A 407 -15.59 -1.12 31.86
#